data_6a7cc79e24ff5ea804f1455c33491984
#
_entry.id   6a7cc79e24ff5ea804f1455c33491984
#
_cell.length_a   1.000
_cell.length_b   1.000
_cell.length_c   1.000
_cell.angle_alpha   90.00
_cell.angle_beta   90.00
_cell.angle_gamma   90.00
#
_symmetry.space_group_name_H-M   'P 1'
#
loop_
_entity.id
_entity.type
_entity.pdbx_description
1 polymer ?
#
loop_
_entity_poly.entity_id
_entity_poly.type
_entity_poly.pdbx_seq_one_letter_code
_entity_poly.pdbx_strand_id
1 'polypeptide(L)'
;MLVVEYDFKTIKLNYCLVLLFFILIGCKSTNEVTTSPVKSVPIEELSSVDMKTWYQKDYQQDSIPGISLDKWYKQNNKKPKNKKIIVAVIDTQIDLKHEDLQGQIWTNLEEIANNGIDDDHNGYIDDINGWSFTGTKSGGYVVWNSFEYVRIVNNWGSLFKDKTEFQIDTQYLHKYRQYQRAVKRLEERNKYYRNWLKSLKYNIAVYPKVKDTLKYFFPKEDYTYHQLDSMYNKYKINSKTYKQRRDDNDQDLGALIDCMMANLEVNHKTLENIKDLEVQLDSVVNKSLNLIYNERLLIGDNPTILEIGYGNNNVSNTIKGVRTIQDHNTMVSGIIAANRTNEKGIKGILQNVKIMPLNISPSGDEHDKDITMAIRYAVDNGAKVINMSFGKEFSMHEDWVLEAFKYAEEHNVLLVRSAGNESLNVDKNESFPRDIPLGGLKEICGNFITIGSSTHKLDSTFVSDYSNYGKNNVDLFAPGGKIYTTSASNSYKSDSGTSLAAPMVSGTAALIWSYYPNLTVTEVKQIILESGTAYDIEVLVPGGEGKKVKFSELSKSGKVLNVYDAMELAKKVSKKKR
;
A
#
# COMPACT_ATOMS: atom_id res chain seq x y z
N MET A 1 41.00 -29.62 -24.12
CA MET A 1 41.01 -31.00 -24.65
C MET A 1 39.79 -31.69 -24.06
N LEU A 2 38.78 -31.99 -24.70
CA LEU A 2 38.22 -32.29 -25.98
C LEU A 2 36.76 -31.80 -26.05
N VAL A 3 36.39 -31.17 -27.17
CA VAL A 3 35.05 -30.85 -27.64
C VAL A 3 34.39 -32.15 -28.11
N VAL A 4 33.09 -32.32 -27.87
CA VAL A 4 32.21 -33.13 -28.73
C VAL A 4 30.89 -32.39 -28.93
N GLU A 5 30.70 -31.82 -30.13
CA GLU A 5 29.44 -31.46 -30.75
C GLU A 5 28.67 -32.73 -31.11
N TYR A 6 27.35 -32.70 -31.00
CA TYR A 6 26.46 -33.58 -31.78
C TYR A 6 25.33 -32.77 -32.43
N ASP A 7 25.44 -32.70 -33.72
CA ASP A 7 24.45 -32.27 -34.71
C ASP A 7 23.52 -33.46 -35.01
N PHE A 8 22.21 -33.26 -35.05
CA PHE A 8 21.28 -34.18 -35.69
C PHE A 8 20.22 -33.49 -36.50
N LYS A 9 20.40 -33.60 -37.79
CA LYS A 9 19.45 -33.29 -38.86
C LYS A 9 18.27 -34.29 -38.92
N THR A 10 17.13 -33.69 -39.15
CA THR A 10 16.00 -34.16 -40.02
C THR A 10 15.69 -35.64 -40.19
N ILE A 11 14.47 -36.03 -39.81
CA ILE A 11 13.69 -37.03 -40.57
C ILE A 11 12.25 -36.53 -40.71
N LYS A 12 11.81 -36.29 -41.98
CA LYS A 12 10.41 -36.20 -42.40
C LYS A 12 9.93 -37.64 -42.62
N LEU A 13 8.71 -37.93 -42.16
CA LEU A 13 7.87 -38.90 -42.88
C LEU A 13 6.38 -38.62 -42.63
N ASN A 14 5.66 -38.53 -43.75
CA ASN A 14 4.19 -38.48 -43.88
C ASN A 14 3.58 -39.82 -43.47
N TYR A 15 2.31 -39.81 -42.98
CA TYR A 15 1.22 -40.64 -43.48
C TYR A 15 -0.11 -40.24 -42.83
N CYS A 16 -1.00 -39.76 -43.65
CA CYS A 16 -2.40 -40.11 -43.96
C CYS A 16 -3.41 -40.38 -42.85
N LEU A 17 -4.39 -39.52 -42.87
CA LEU A 17 -5.87 -39.66 -42.74
C LEU A 17 -6.43 -40.97 -42.11
N VAL A 18 -7.21 -40.80 -41.03
CA VAL A 18 -8.57 -41.36 -40.90
C VAL A 18 -9.48 -40.35 -40.19
N LEU A 19 -10.55 -39.94 -40.87
CA LEU A 19 -11.70 -39.22 -40.34
C LEU A 19 -12.49 -40.13 -39.38
N LEU A 20 -12.84 -39.58 -38.20
CA LEU A 20 -14.04 -40.02 -37.49
C LEU A 20 -14.70 -38.79 -36.84
N PHE A 21 -15.86 -38.47 -37.41
CA PHE A 21 -16.84 -37.49 -36.95
C PHE A 21 -17.41 -37.94 -35.60
N PHE A 22 -17.21 -37.13 -34.54
CA PHE A 22 -18.16 -37.09 -33.42
C PHE A 22 -18.54 -35.63 -33.17
N ILE A 23 -19.76 -35.30 -33.63
CA ILE A 23 -20.46 -34.08 -33.29
C ILE A 23 -20.94 -34.25 -31.84
N LEU A 24 -20.35 -33.49 -30.90
CA LEU A 24 -20.99 -33.17 -29.64
C LEU A 24 -21.16 -31.65 -29.60
N ILE A 25 -22.38 -31.23 -29.89
CA ILE A 25 -22.90 -29.89 -29.71
C ILE A 25 -22.98 -29.65 -28.20
N GLY A 26 -22.03 -28.93 -27.67
CA GLY A 26 -22.05 -28.37 -26.33
C GLY A 26 -21.88 -26.85 -26.43
N CYS A 27 -22.96 -26.15 -26.81
CA CYS A 27 -23.03 -24.69 -26.70
C CYS A 27 -22.97 -24.29 -25.22
N LYS A 28 -21.78 -24.01 -24.67
CA LYS A 28 -21.61 -23.10 -23.55
C LYS A 28 -21.38 -21.71 -24.15
N SER A 29 -22.45 -20.95 -24.29
CA SER A 29 -22.39 -19.52 -24.52
C SER A 29 -21.83 -18.85 -23.27
N THR A 30 -20.52 -18.71 -23.18
CA THR A 30 -19.88 -17.70 -22.34
C THR A 30 -20.08 -16.38 -23.07
N ASN A 31 -21.05 -15.59 -22.63
CA ASN A 31 -21.12 -14.19 -23.00
C ASN A 31 -19.93 -13.48 -22.30
N GLU A 32 -18.75 -13.56 -22.91
CA GLU A 32 -17.67 -12.61 -22.60
C GLU A 32 -18.19 -11.21 -22.95
N VAL A 33 -18.20 -10.34 -21.93
CA VAL A 33 -18.32 -8.90 -22.15
C VAL A 33 -16.97 -8.46 -22.70
N THR A 34 -16.73 -8.67 -23.97
CA THR A 34 -15.54 -8.14 -24.66
C THR A 34 -15.76 -6.66 -24.89
N THR A 35 -15.35 -5.86 -23.90
CA THR A 35 -15.14 -4.43 -24.13
C THR A 35 -13.89 -4.31 -25.00
N SER A 36 -14.01 -3.76 -26.19
CA SER A 36 -12.87 -3.48 -27.07
C SER A 36 -11.88 -2.57 -26.30
N PRO A 37 -10.56 -2.85 -26.37
CA PRO A 37 -9.56 -2.02 -25.68
C PRO A 37 -9.63 -0.55 -26.13
N VAL A 38 -9.51 0.35 -25.18
CA VAL A 38 -9.53 1.79 -25.43
C VAL A 38 -8.15 2.23 -25.95
N LYS A 39 -8.14 3.00 -27.05
CA LYS A 39 -6.93 3.62 -27.62
C LYS A 39 -6.67 4.98 -26.97
N SER A 40 -5.41 5.35 -26.82
CA SER A 40 -4.99 6.63 -26.25
C SER A 40 -5.47 7.83 -27.08
N VAL A 41 -6.01 8.84 -26.40
CA VAL A 41 -6.22 10.18 -26.93
C VAL A 41 -5.47 11.13 -26.01
N PRO A 42 -4.68 12.11 -26.53
CA PRO A 42 -4.01 13.09 -25.69
C PRO A 42 -5.03 13.84 -24.82
N ILE A 43 -4.79 13.89 -23.51
CA ILE A 43 -5.62 14.63 -22.57
C ILE A 43 -4.97 16.00 -22.37
N GLU A 44 -5.73 17.10 -22.52
CA GLU A 44 -5.35 18.42 -22.06
C GLU A 44 -5.11 18.40 -20.54
N GLU A 45 -4.29 19.33 -20.01
CA GLU A 45 -4.08 19.42 -18.57
C GLU A 45 -5.43 19.62 -17.85
N LEU A 46 -5.71 18.74 -16.88
CA LEU A 46 -6.96 18.80 -16.11
C LEU A 46 -7.02 20.09 -15.31
N SER A 47 -8.21 20.69 -15.23
CA SER A 47 -8.46 21.82 -14.35
C SER A 47 -8.21 21.43 -12.88
N SER A 48 -7.97 22.40 -12.02
CA SER A 48 -7.79 22.16 -10.58
C SER A 48 -9.01 21.49 -9.91
N VAL A 49 -10.20 21.70 -10.47
CA VAL A 49 -11.45 21.08 -10.00
C VAL A 49 -11.51 19.62 -10.46
N ASP A 50 -11.21 19.35 -11.72
CA ASP A 50 -11.21 17.99 -12.26
C ASP A 50 -10.16 17.13 -11.57
N MET A 51 -8.99 17.71 -11.23
CA MET A 51 -7.93 17.01 -10.49
C MET A 51 -8.39 16.55 -9.09
N LYS A 52 -9.40 17.15 -8.47
CA LYS A 52 -9.94 16.69 -7.18
C LYS A 52 -10.84 15.46 -7.32
N THR A 53 -11.40 15.23 -8.50
CA THR A 53 -12.43 14.19 -8.72
C THR A 53 -12.11 13.26 -9.89
N TRP A 54 -10.95 13.40 -10.53
CA TRP A 54 -10.60 12.68 -11.75
C TRP A 54 -10.80 11.16 -11.63
N TYR A 55 -10.47 10.60 -10.47
CA TYR A 55 -10.55 9.17 -10.21
C TYR A 55 -11.99 8.63 -10.23
N GLN A 56 -13.02 9.49 -10.06
CA GLN A 56 -14.44 9.12 -10.11
C GLN A 56 -15.03 9.15 -11.55
N LYS A 57 -14.31 9.74 -12.50
CA LYS A 57 -14.76 10.00 -13.89
C LYS A 57 -14.83 8.73 -14.73
N ASP A 58 -15.51 8.84 -15.88
CA ASP A 58 -15.65 7.77 -16.88
C ASP A 58 -14.87 8.13 -18.14
N TYR A 59 -14.05 7.20 -18.65
CA TYR A 59 -13.24 7.50 -19.82
C TYR A 59 -14.08 7.81 -21.07
N GLN A 60 -15.17 7.09 -21.30
CA GLN A 60 -15.99 7.29 -22.50
C GLN A 60 -16.81 8.58 -22.47
N GLN A 61 -17.23 9.02 -21.27
CA GLN A 61 -18.04 10.23 -21.11
C GLN A 61 -17.18 11.48 -20.86
N ASP A 62 -16.13 11.35 -20.07
CA ASP A 62 -15.34 12.46 -19.55
C ASP A 62 -13.93 12.53 -20.18
N SER A 63 -13.51 11.53 -20.98
CA SER A 63 -12.15 11.34 -21.50
C SER A 63 -11.08 11.22 -20.40
N ILE A 64 -11.45 10.91 -19.15
CA ILE A 64 -10.59 10.79 -18.00
C ILE A 64 -10.60 9.31 -17.53
N PRO A 65 -9.43 8.64 -17.39
CA PRO A 65 -9.36 7.22 -17.08
C PRO A 65 -9.55 6.94 -15.57
N GLY A 66 -10.69 7.37 -15.01
CA GLY A 66 -11.13 7.07 -13.65
C GLY A 66 -11.88 5.73 -13.57
N ILE A 67 -12.56 5.52 -12.44
CA ILE A 67 -13.27 4.27 -12.12
C ILE A 67 -14.75 4.25 -12.53
N SER A 68 -15.25 5.23 -13.27
CA SER A 68 -16.64 5.34 -13.73
C SER A 68 -17.69 5.39 -12.58
N LEU A 69 -17.30 5.88 -11.41
CA LEU A 69 -18.16 5.97 -10.23
C LEU A 69 -19.30 6.99 -10.43
N ASP A 70 -18.97 8.18 -10.98
CA ASP A 70 -19.95 9.22 -11.26
C ASP A 70 -21.03 8.75 -12.23
N LYS A 71 -20.64 7.99 -13.26
CA LYS A 71 -21.56 7.36 -14.22
C LYS A 71 -22.53 6.42 -13.53
N TRP A 72 -22.04 5.59 -12.60
CA TRP A 72 -22.90 4.70 -11.82
C TRP A 72 -23.94 5.48 -11.02
N TYR A 73 -23.53 6.48 -10.25
CA TYR A 73 -24.46 7.26 -9.42
C TYR A 73 -25.47 8.08 -10.25
N LYS A 74 -25.07 8.60 -11.41
CA LYS A 74 -25.99 9.33 -12.33
C LYS A 74 -27.09 8.43 -12.92
N GLN A 75 -26.76 7.15 -13.15
CA GLN A 75 -27.68 6.22 -13.82
C GLN A 75 -28.44 5.30 -12.86
N ASN A 76 -28.01 5.20 -11.61
CA ASN A 76 -28.62 4.31 -10.62
C ASN A 76 -29.54 5.07 -9.65
N ASN A 77 -30.86 4.86 -9.83
CA ASN A 77 -31.89 5.40 -8.93
C ASN A 77 -32.34 4.40 -7.85
N LYS A 78 -31.74 3.21 -7.77
CA LYS A 78 -32.13 2.18 -6.79
C LYS A 78 -31.43 2.40 -5.47
N LYS A 79 -32.18 2.12 -4.39
CA LYS A 79 -31.58 2.09 -3.03
C LYS A 79 -30.85 0.76 -2.80
N PRO A 80 -29.74 0.75 -2.05
CA PRO A 80 -29.10 -0.47 -1.65
C PRO A 80 -30.02 -1.34 -0.81
N LYS A 81 -29.86 -2.66 -0.92
CA LYS A 81 -30.65 -3.65 -0.14
C LYS A 81 -30.10 -3.82 1.27
N ASN A 82 -28.78 -3.92 1.39
CA ASN A 82 -28.09 -3.95 2.67
C ASN A 82 -27.65 -2.55 3.04
N LYS A 83 -28.13 -2.07 4.18
CA LYS A 83 -27.93 -0.66 4.60
C LYS A 83 -26.60 -0.43 5.31
N LYS A 84 -25.91 -1.47 5.75
CA LYS A 84 -24.68 -1.34 6.54
C LYS A 84 -23.69 -2.44 6.13
N ILE A 85 -22.73 -2.09 5.28
CA ILE A 85 -21.56 -2.94 5.01
C ILE A 85 -20.43 -2.44 5.89
N ILE A 86 -19.78 -3.34 6.60
CA ILE A 86 -18.59 -3.03 7.39
C ILE A 86 -17.35 -3.27 6.51
N VAL A 87 -16.51 -2.26 6.43
CA VAL A 87 -15.17 -2.34 5.83
C VAL A 87 -14.15 -2.11 6.94
N ALA A 88 -13.39 -3.13 7.29
CA ALA A 88 -12.28 -2.95 8.20
C ALA A 88 -11.10 -2.31 7.46
N VAL A 89 -10.48 -1.32 8.06
CA VAL A 89 -9.26 -0.67 7.57
C VAL A 89 -8.14 -0.98 8.57
N ILE A 90 -7.32 -1.96 8.20
CA ILE A 90 -6.12 -2.33 8.95
C ILE A 90 -5.01 -1.39 8.52
N ASP A 91 -4.60 -0.45 9.38
CA ASP A 91 -3.76 0.68 9.00
C ASP A 91 -3.18 1.40 10.24
N THR A 92 -2.82 2.67 10.10
CA THR A 92 -2.43 3.58 11.19
C THR A 92 -3.64 4.02 12.03
N GLN A 93 -3.43 4.95 12.96
CA GLN A 93 -4.50 5.66 13.67
C GLN A 93 -5.40 6.43 12.69
N ILE A 94 -6.65 6.72 13.11
CA ILE A 94 -7.63 7.47 12.30
C ILE A 94 -8.08 8.76 13.01
N ASP A 95 -8.46 9.79 12.26
CA ASP A 95 -9.18 10.96 12.79
C ASP A 95 -10.68 10.67 12.88
N LEU A 96 -11.14 10.14 14.01
CA LEU A 96 -12.56 9.87 14.26
C LEU A 96 -13.45 11.13 14.22
N LYS A 97 -12.86 12.32 14.36
CA LYS A 97 -13.58 13.60 14.40
C LYS A 97 -13.68 14.28 13.04
N HIS A 98 -13.07 13.72 11.99
CA HIS A 98 -13.10 14.30 10.66
C HIS A 98 -14.54 14.48 10.15
N GLU A 99 -14.91 15.67 9.69
CA GLU A 99 -16.28 16.03 9.32
C GLU A 99 -16.88 15.14 8.23
N ASP A 100 -16.07 14.69 7.26
CA ASP A 100 -16.51 13.81 6.18
C ASP A 100 -16.64 12.34 6.60
N LEU A 101 -16.15 11.96 7.77
CA LEU A 101 -16.28 10.60 8.31
C LEU A 101 -17.36 10.50 9.39
N GLN A 102 -18.03 11.61 9.73
CA GLN A 102 -19.10 11.59 10.72
C GLN A 102 -20.26 10.70 10.28
N GLY A 103 -20.66 9.79 11.19
CA GLY A 103 -21.69 8.79 10.92
C GLY A 103 -21.24 7.60 10.07
N GLN A 104 -19.99 7.57 9.61
CA GLN A 104 -19.42 6.48 8.79
C GLN A 104 -18.54 5.52 9.59
N ILE A 105 -18.18 5.86 10.82
CA ILE A 105 -17.38 4.99 11.67
C ILE A 105 -18.25 3.85 12.21
N TRP A 106 -17.68 2.66 12.26
CA TRP A 106 -18.28 1.49 12.91
C TRP A 106 -18.35 1.72 14.42
N THR A 107 -19.39 1.18 15.02
CA THR A 107 -19.58 1.19 16.46
C THR A 107 -20.03 -0.18 16.89
N ASN A 108 -19.31 -0.79 17.82
CA ASN A 108 -19.76 -1.99 18.52
C ASN A 108 -20.94 -1.62 19.40
N LEU A 109 -22.12 -2.14 19.07
CA LEU A 109 -23.36 -1.83 19.78
C LEU A 109 -23.59 -2.75 20.99
N GLU A 110 -22.78 -3.78 21.13
CA GLU A 110 -22.86 -4.74 22.24
C GLU A 110 -21.97 -4.31 23.42
N GLU A 111 -21.08 -3.31 23.19
CA GLU A 111 -20.22 -2.70 24.19
C GLU A 111 -20.84 -1.45 24.84
N ILE A 112 -20.64 -1.30 26.16
CA ILE A 112 -21.00 -0.12 26.95
C ILE A 112 -19.73 0.72 27.18
N ALA A 113 -19.65 1.87 26.53
CA ALA A 113 -18.46 2.69 26.49
C ALA A 113 -17.89 3.08 27.86
N ASN A 114 -16.58 2.86 28.06
CA ASN A 114 -15.79 3.29 29.21
C ASN A 114 -16.23 2.68 30.54
N ASN A 115 -16.80 1.46 30.55
CA ASN A 115 -17.14 0.75 31.77
C ASN A 115 -15.99 -0.18 32.25
N GLY A 116 -14.99 -0.43 31.40
CA GLY A 116 -13.83 -1.29 31.68
C GLY A 116 -14.17 -2.78 31.66
N ILE A 117 -15.28 -3.16 31.03
CA ILE A 117 -15.78 -4.53 30.91
C ILE A 117 -15.83 -4.88 29.41
N ASP A 118 -15.56 -6.12 29.08
CA ASP A 118 -15.80 -6.74 27.79
C ASP A 118 -17.24 -7.27 27.81
N ASP A 119 -18.22 -6.42 27.38
CA ASP A 119 -19.65 -6.69 27.52
C ASP A 119 -20.13 -7.76 26.53
N ASP A 120 -19.53 -7.85 25.35
CA ASP A 120 -19.88 -8.84 24.32
C ASP A 120 -19.04 -10.13 24.41
N HIS A 121 -18.09 -10.19 25.35
CA HIS A 121 -17.22 -11.34 25.61
C HIS A 121 -16.36 -11.78 24.42
N ASN A 122 -15.97 -10.83 23.55
CA ASN A 122 -15.10 -11.07 22.41
C ASN A 122 -13.59 -11.05 22.77
N GLY A 123 -13.25 -10.68 24.00
CA GLY A 123 -11.88 -10.58 24.52
C GLY A 123 -11.24 -9.21 24.39
N TYR A 124 -11.98 -8.18 23.96
CA TYR A 124 -11.50 -6.82 23.71
C TYR A 124 -12.34 -5.80 24.50
N ILE A 125 -11.81 -5.28 25.60
CA ILE A 125 -12.51 -4.40 26.53
C ILE A 125 -12.80 -3.04 25.91
N ASP A 126 -14.07 -2.57 25.97
CA ASP A 126 -14.50 -1.25 25.47
C ASP A 126 -14.14 -0.99 24.00
N ASP A 127 -14.18 -1.96 23.12
CA ASP A 127 -13.77 -1.85 21.70
C ASP A 127 -14.78 -1.13 20.79
N ILE A 128 -15.32 -0.01 21.28
CA ILE A 128 -16.45 0.75 20.73
C ILE A 128 -16.29 1.09 19.24
N ASN A 129 -15.09 1.50 18.80
CA ASN A 129 -14.87 1.93 17.42
C ASN A 129 -13.80 1.11 16.68
N GLY A 130 -13.45 -0.07 17.21
CA GLY A 130 -12.37 -0.91 16.70
C GLY A 130 -11.24 -1.06 17.72
N TRP A 131 -10.07 -1.50 17.27
CA TRP A 131 -9.00 -1.90 18.17
C TRP A 131 -7.61 -1.44 17.69
N SER A 132 -6.74 -1.11 18.65
CA SER A 132 -5.34 -0.79 18.42
C SER A 132 -4.43 -1.89 18.95
N PHE A 133 -3.96 -2.78 18.07
CA PHE A 133 -3.02 -3.87 18.39
C PHE A 133 -1.64 -3.35 18.77
N THR A 134 -1.34 -2.10 18.46
CA THR A 134 -0.13 -1.38 18.89
C THR A 134 -0.38 -0.50 20.11
N GLY A 135 -1.55 -0.62 20.73
CA GLY A 135 -1.93 0.08 21.95
C GLY A 135 -1.09 -0.36 23.13
N THR A 136 -0.68 0.60 23.99
CA THR A 136 0.06 0.31 25.22
C THR A 136 -0.88 0.17 26.42
N LYS A 137 -0.42 -0.51 27.48
CA LYS A 137 -1.18 -0.65 28.74
C LYS A 137 -1.51 0.70 29.40
N SER A 138 -0.78 1.76 29.08
CA SER A 138 -1.03 3.11 29.59
C SER A 138 -2.06 3.89 28.77
N GLY A 139 -2.74 3.28 27.79
CA GLY A 139 -3.71 3.93 26.92
C GLY A 139 -3.11 4.71 25.73
N GLY A 140 -1.77 4.72 25.62
CA GLY A 140 -1.07 5.24 24.45
C GLY A 140 -0.95 4.20 23.33
N TYR A 141 0.02 4.40 22.44
CA TYR A 141 0.33 3.41 21.42
C TYR A 141 1.82 3.45 21.06
N VAL A 142 2.32 2.38 20.44
CA VAL A 142 3.68 2.28 19.93
C VAL A 142 3.80 3.10 18.64
N VAL A 143 4.79 3.99 18.59
CA VAL A 143 5.07 4.84 17.41
C VAL A 143 6.07 4.17 16.47
N TRP A 144 6.98 3.37 17.00
CA TRP A 144 8.10 2.77 16.29
C TRP A 144 8.10 1.26 16.47
N ASN A 145 7.95 0.53 15.38
CA ASN A 145 8.24 -0.90 15.32
C ASN A 145 9.65 -1.14 14.80
N SER A 146 10.25 -2.25 15.17
CA SER A 146 11.41 -2.80 14.48
C SER A 146 11.00 -3.28 13.08
N PHE A 147 11.92 -3.17 12.10
CA PHE A 147 11.68 -3.78 10.79
C PHE A 147 11.69 -5.31 10.90
N GLU A 148 10.93 -6.00 10.06
CA GLU A 148 10.82 -7.46 10.11
C GLU A 148 12.17 -8.15 9.94
N TYR A 149 13.04 -7.65 9.07
CA TYR A 149 14.39 -8.21 8.91
C TYR A 149 15.25 -8.06 10.18
N VAL A 150 14.99 -7.04 11.02
CA VAL A 150 15.65 -6.89 12.33
C VAL A 150 15.16 -7.97 13.29
N ARG A 151 13.86 -8.20 13.34
CA ARG A 151 13.23 -9.27 14.13
C ARG A 151 13.73 -10.65 13.72
N ILE A 152 13.83 -10.91 12.42
CA ILE A 152 14.39 -12.15 11.87
C ILE A 152 15.85 -12.34 12.32
N VAL A 153 16.70 -11.32 12.17
CA VAL A 153 18.11 -11.41 12.60
C VAL A 153 18.21 -11.68 14.09
N ASN A 154 17.39 -11.01 14.90
CA ASN A 154 17.37 -11.21 16.34
C ASN A 154 16.89 -12.60 16.75
N ASN A 155 15.73 -13.03 16.25
CA ASN A 155 15.09 -14.27 16.69
C ASN A 155 15.74 -15.54 16.10
N TRP A 156 16.27 -15.47 14.87
CA TRP A 156 16.85 -16.63 14.21
C TRP A 156 18.38 -16.67 14.28
N GLY A 157 19.00 -15.63 14.86
CA GLY A 157 20.46 -15.54 15.00
C GLY A 157 21.07 -16.74 15.73
N SER A 158 20.47 -17.20 16.82
CA SER A 158 20.93 -18.39 17.56
C SER A 158 20.90 -19.68 16.74
N LEU A 159 20.02 -19.75 15.74
CA LEU A 159 19.86 -20.93 14.87
C LEU A 159 20.86 -20.93 13.70
N PHE A 160 21.17 -19.75 13.14
CA PHE A 160 21.78 -19.64 11.82
C PHE A 160 23.08 -18.83 11.76
N LYS A 161 23.39 -18.03 12.78
CA LYS A 161 24.60 -17.22 12.80
C LYS A 161 25.84 -18.13 12.68
N ASP A 162 26.80 -17.70 11.88
CA ASP A 162 28.08 -18.38 11.63
C ASP A 162 27.97 -19.79 11.00
N LYS A 163 26.78 -20.17 10.50
CA LYS A 163 26.58 -21.42 9.75
C LYS A 163 26.62 -21.18 8.25
N THR A 164 27.05 -22.22 7.53
CA THR A 164 26.97 -22.30 6.07
C THR A 164 25.74 -23.10 5.65
N GLU A 165 25.28 -22.94 4.40
CA GLU A 165 24.10 -23.65 3.88
C GLU A 165 24.23 -25.17 3.99
N PHE A 166 25.44 -25.74 3.85
CA PHE A 166 25.71 -27.16 4.00
C PHE A 166 25.52 -27.73 5.43
N GLN A 167 25.49 -26.84 6.42
CA GLN A 167 25.29 -27.19 7.83
C GLN A 167 23.83 -27.12 8.26
N ILE A 168 22.93 -26.75 7.33
CA ILE A 168 21.51 -26.56 7.60
C ILE A 168 20.71 -27.74 7.07
N ASP A 169 19.85 -28.29 7.93
CA ASP A 169 18.89 -29.31 7.52
C ASP A 169 17.97 -28.78 6.42
N THR A 170 17.67 -29.62 5.43
CA THR A 170 16.89 -29.26 4.23
C THR A 170 15.56 -28.59 4.56
N GLN A 171 14.89 -29.00 5.63
CA GLN A 171 13.64 -28.40 6.08
C GLN A 171 13.78 -26.95 6.53
N TYR A 172 14.97 -26.51 6.95
CA TYR A 172 15.25 -25.15 7.39
C TYR A 172 15.99 -24.30 6.35
N LEU A 173 16.35 -24.84 5.18
CA LEU A 173 17.12 -24.11 4.15
C LEU A 173 16.43 -22.83 3.72
N HIS A 174 15.11 -22.88 3.56
CA HIS A 174 14.35 -21.69 3.17
C HIS A 174 14.44 -20.59 4.25
N LYS A 175 14.23 -20.96 5.52
CA LYS A 175 14.34 -20.05 6.67
C LYS A 175 15.75 -19.49 6.82
N TYR A 176 16.78 -20.32 6.57
CA TYR A 176 18.17 -19.89 6.55
C TYR A 176 18.45 -18.84 5.46
N ARG A 177 17.94 -19.06 4.23
CA ARG A 177 18.08 -18.09 3.14
C ARG A 177 17.40 -16.76 3.45
N GLN A 178 16.23 -16.79 4.07
CA GLN A 178 15.55 -15.58 4.56
C GLN A 178 16.39 -14.86 5.63
N TYR A 179 16.98 -15.62 6.57
CA TYR A 179 17.88 -15.05 7.56
C TYR A 179 19.09 -14.36 6.91
N GLN A 180 19.76 -14.98 5.95
CA GLN A 180 20.90 -14.39 5.23
C GLN A 180 20.49 -13.11 4.48
N ARG A 181 19.33 -13.12 3.83
CA ARG A 181 18.77 -11.95 3.18
C ARG A 181 18.48 -10.82 4.18
N ALA A 182 17.94 -11.16 5.35
CA ALA A 182 17.63 -10.21 6.42
C ALA A 182 18.92 -9.60 7.01
N VAL A 183 19.98 -10.39 7.23
CA VAL A 183 21.29 -9.88 7.68
C VAL A 183 21.84 -8.86 6.70
N LYS A 184 21.89 -9.22 5.41
CA LYS A 184 22.34 -8.32 4.35
C LYS A 184 21.52 -7.03 4.31
N ARG A 185 20.20 -7.16 4.40
CA ARG A 185 19.29 -6.00 4.40
C ARG A 185 19.52 -5.08 5.58
N LEU A 186 19.70 -5.64 6.76
CA LEU A 186 20.01 -4.89 7.98
C LEU A 186 21.32 -4.11 7.84
N GLU A 187 22.38 -4.71 7.31
CA GLU A 187 23.67 -4.05 7.07
C GLU A 187 23.53 -2.88 6.09
N GLU A 188 22.86 -3.10 4.95
CA GLU A 188 22.63 -2.07 3.94
C GLU A 188 21.82 -0.90 4.50
N ARG A 189 20.72 -1.19 5.21
CA ARG A 189 19.86 -0.16 5.79
C ARG A 189 20.51 0.59 6.95
N ASN A 190 21.26 -0.09 7.82
CA ASN A 190 22.06 0.58 8.85
C ASN A 190 23.05 1.57 8.24
N LYS A 191 23.80 1.13 7.22
CA LYS A 191 24.75 2.01 6.52
C LYS A 191 24.05 3.21 5.90
N TYR A 192 22.91 3.00 5.25
CA TYR A 192 22.13 4.05 4.61
C TYR A 192 21.61 5.09 5.62
N TYR A 193 20.86 4.66 6.64
CA TYR A 193 20.21 5.56 7.58
C TYR A 193 21.23 6.27 8.49
N ARG A 194 22.30 5.61 8.92
CA ARG A 194 23.37 6.26 9.68
C ARG A 194 24.10 7.32 8.86
N ASN A 195 24.35 7.08 7.58
CA ASN A 195 24.94 8.09 6.72
C ASN A 195 23.99 9.27 6.50
N TRP A 196 22.71 9.03 6.35
CA TRP A 196 21.72 10.09 6.19
C TRP A 196 21.59 10.92 7.49
N LEU A 197 21.47 10.26 8.64
CA LEU A 197 21.45 10.93 9.94
C LEU A 197 22.71 11.80 10.17
N LYS A 198 23.90 11.28 9.77
CA LYS A 198 25.14 12.04 9.82
C LYS A 198 25.08 13.29 8.93
N SER A 199 24.47 13.17 7.73
CA SER A 199 24.26 14.31 6.82
C SER A 199 23.33 15.36 7.40
N LEU A 200 22.23 14.96 8.06
CA LEU A 200 21.33 15.90 8.72
C LEU A 200 22.00 16.62 9.90
N LYS A 201 22.76 15.90 10.73
CA LYS A 201 23.52 16.51 11.86
C LYS A 201 24.53 17.56 11.36
N TYR A 202 25.26 17.24 10.29
CA TYR A 202 26.12 18.21 9.64
C TYR A 202 25.34 19.42 9.11
N ASN A 203 24.23 19.16 8.39
CA ASN A 203 23.37 20.20 7.84
C ASN A 203 22.85 21.14 8.94
N ILE A 204 22.31 20.61 10.02
CA ILE A 204 21.82 21.39 11.19
C ILE A 204 22.94 22.28 11.76
N ALA A 205 24.15 21.73 11.90
CA ALA A 205 25.28 22.47 12.47
C ALA A 205 25.73 23.64 11.57
N VAL A 206 25.72 23.47 10.24
CA VAL A 206 26.18 24.51 9.32
C VAL A 206 25.07 25.45 8.84
N TYR A 207 23.78 25.10 9.00
CA TYR A 207 22.63 25.82 8.46
C TYR A 207 22.60 27.33 8.80
N PRO A 208 22.86 27.78 10.04
CA PRO A 208 22.91 29.21 10.35
C PRO A 208 23.94 29.95 9.49
N LYS A 209 25.13 29.40 9.36
CA LYS A 209 26.21 29.98 8.53
C LYS A 209 25.84 29.97 7.05
N VAL A 210 25.16 28.92 6.56
CA VAL A 210 24.62 28.84 5.20
C VAL A 210 23.66 29.99 4.95
N LYS A 211 22.71 30.22 5.84
CA LYS A 211 21.70 31.28 5.72
C LYS A 211 22.35 32.66 5.72
N ASP A 212 23.23 32.94 6.67
CA ASP A 212 23.94 34.22 6.76
C ASP A 212 24.78 34.49 5.50
N THR A 213 25.48 33.47 4.99
CA THR A 213 26.30 33.58 3.78
C THR A 213 25.47 33.83 2.55
N LEU A 214 24.38 33.07 2.35
CA LEU A 214 23.51 33.20 1.17
C LEU A 214 22.71 34.51 1.20
N LYS A 215 22.36 35.03 2.37
CA LYS A 215 21.69 36.32 2.52
C LYS A 215 22.53 37.50 1.96
N TYR A 216 23.83 37.38 2.01
CA TYR A 216 24.72 38.36 1.38
C TYR A 216 24.51 38.45 -0.14
N PHE A 217 24.28 37.30 -0.80
CA PHE A 217 24.07 37.23 -2.25
C PHE A 217 22.59 37.36 -2.62
N PHE A 218 21.70 36.91 -1.77
CA PHE A 218 20.26 36.89 -1.96
C PHE A 218 19.57 37.48 -0.72
N PRO A 219 19.49 38.80 -0.57
CA PRO A 219 18.94 39.46 0.62
C PRO A 219 17.48 39.10 0.94
N LYS A 220 16.68 38.74 -0.09
CA LYS A 220 15.28 38.30 0.03
C LYS A 220 15.12 36.83 0.27
N GLU A 221 16.21 36.07 0.28
CA GLU A 221 16.21 34.61 0.44
C GLU A 221 15.29 33.85 -0.54
N ASP A 222 15.08 34.42 -1.73
CA ASP A 222 14.20 33.92 -2.79
C ASP A 222 14.94 33.10 -3.87
N TYR A 223 16.08 32.55 -3.53
CA TYR A 223 16.93 31.76 -4.42
C TYR A 223 16.29 30.41 -4.79
N THR A 224 16.50 30.03 -6.06
CA THR A 224 16.15 28.72 -6.61
C THR A 224 17.36 27.78 -6.62
N TYR A 225 17.10 26.46 -6.77
CA TYR A 225 18.17 25.46 -6.96
C TYR A 225 19.09 25.86 -8.11
N HIS A 226 18.56 26.27 -9.27
CA HIS A 226 19.34 26.64 -10.44
C HIS A 226 20.27 27.85 -10.20
N GLN A 227 19.80 28.85 -9.45
CA GLN A 227 20.64 29.98 -9.07
C GLN A 227 21.80 29.56 -8.16
N LEU A 228 21.50 28.65 -7.19
CA LEU A 228 22.54 28.11 -6.32
C LEU A 228 23.50 27.20 -7.07
N ASP A 229 23.07 26.39 -8.05
CA ASP A 229 23.94 25.57 -8.88
C ASP A 229 24.90 26.42 -9.72
N SER A 230 24.38 27.49 -10.33
CA SER A 230 25.21 28.46 -11.06
C SER A 230 26.25 29.13 -10.16
N MET A 231 25.85 29.50 -8.94
CA MET A 231 26.73 30.07 -7.93
C MET A 231 27.77 29.04 -7.44
N TYR A 232 27.37 27.80 -7.18
CA TYR A 232 28.26 26.71 -6.82
C TYR A 232 29.35 26.49 -7.86
N ASN A 233 28.98 26.40 -9.14
CA ASN A 233 29.93 26.22 -10.24
C ASN A 233 30.93 27.37 -10.38
N LYS A 234 30.55 28.59 -9.99
CA LYS A 234 31.42 29.76 -9.98
C LYS A 234 32.39 29.79 -8.79
N TYR A 235 31.97 29.39 -7.61
CA TYR A 235 32.69 29.62 -6.36
C TYR A 235 33.26 28.36 -5.69
N LYS A 236 32.95 27.15 -6.20
CA LYS A 236 33.56 25.92 -5.68
C LYS A 236 35.09 25.92 -5.89
N ILE A 237 35.82 25.62 -4.83
CA ILE A 237 37.28 25.57 -4.82
C ILE A 237 37.84 24.15 -5.05
N ASN A 238 36.96 23.13 -5.04
CA ASN A 238 37.30 21.74 -5.24
C ASN A 238 36.08 20.97 -5.81
N SER A 239 36.29 19.72 -6.20
CA SER A 239 35.25 18.83 -6.74
C SER A 239 34.76 17.79 -5.72
N LYS A 240 34.89 18.07 -4.41
CA LYS A 240 34.37 17.17 -3.37
C LYS A 240 32.86 17.03 -3.50
N THR A 241 32.39 15.81 -3.33
CA THR A 241 30.96 15.50 -3.19
C THR A 241 30.41 16.00 -1.87
N TYR A 242 29.11 16.21 -1.74
CA TYR A 242 28.46 16.56 -0.49
C TYR A 242 28.87 15.63 0.67
N LYS A 243 28.98 14.32 0.42
CA LYS A 243 29.43 13.33 1.40
C LYS A 243 30.86 13.62 1.89
N GLN A 244 31.79 13.91 0.98
CA GLN A 244 33.18 14.25 1.35
C GLN A 244 33.24 15.56 2.14
N ARG A 245 32.49 16.59 1.72
CA ARG A 245 32.40 17.88 2.45
C ARG A 245 31.86 17.69 3.86
N ARG A 246 30.80 16.88 4.00
CA ARG A 246 30.25 16.53 5.31
C ARG A 246 31.27 15.80 6.19
N ASP A 247 31.94 14.80 5.62
CA ASP A 247 32.90 13.96 6.38
C ASP A 247 34.15 14.76 6.79
N ASP A 248 34.56 15.74 5.98
CA ASP A 248 35.65 16.67 6.26
C ASP A 248 35.21 17.91 7.07
N ASN A 249 33.91 18.06 7.36
CA ASN A 249 33.31 19.23 8.01
C ASN A 249 33.64 20.54 7.29
N ASP A 250 33.62 20.53 5.95
CA ASP A 250 33.93 21.69 5.12
C ASP A 250 32.90 22.79 5.30
N GLN A 251 33.38 24.05 5.40
CA GLN A 251 32.56 25.24 5.55
C GLN A 251 33.00 26.38 4.60
N ASP A 252 33.66 26.05 3.50
CA ASP A 252 33.93 26.99 2.42
C ASP A 252 32.62 27.36 1.70
N LEU A 253 32.69 28.42 0.86
CA LEU A 253 31.49 28.92 0.17
C LEU A 253 30.83 27.85 -0.71
N GLY A 254 31.61 27.00 -1.39
CA GLY A 254 31.08 25.88 -2.15
C GLY A 254 30.35 24.85 -1.29
N ALA A 255 30.89 24.51 -0.10
CA ALA A 255 30.26 23.60 0.82
C ALA A 255 28.93 24.15 1.37
N LEU A 256 28.89 25.45 1.68
CA LEU A 256 27.67 26.11 2.17
C LEU A 256 26.56 26.17 1.09
N ILE A 257 26.93 26.46 -0.16
CA ILE A 257 25.99 26.43 -1.28
C ILE A 257 25.46 25.01 -1.52
N ASP A 258 26.35 24.01 -1.57
CA ASP A 258 26.01 22.58 -1.77
C ASP A 258 25.06 22.06 -0.68
N CYS A 259 25.28 22.49 0.56
CA CYS A 259 24.39 22.18 1.68
C CYS A 259 22.96 22.71 1.47
N MET A 260 22.80 23.96 0.98
CA MET A 260 21.47 24.50 0.71
C MET A 260 20.82 23.85 -0.51
N MET A 261 21.60 23.54 -1.55
CA MET A 261 21.11 22.81 -2.72
C MET A 261 20.51 21.45 -2.30
N ALA A 262 21.23 20.69 -1.48
CA ALA A 262 20.73 19.42 -0.94
C ALA A 262 19.42 19.58 -0.14
N ASN A 263 19.26 20.68 0.62
CA ASN A 263 18.01 20.97 1.33
C ASN A 263 16.85 21.30 0.38
N LEU A 264 17.11 22.01 -0.71
CA LEU A 264 16.08 22.36 -1.68
C LEU A 264 15.61 21.13 -2.49
N GLU A 265 16.51 20.19 -2.82
CA GLU A 265 16.15 18.94 -3.51
C GLU A 265 15.13 18.11 -2.73
N VAL A 266 15.27 18.02 -1.41
CA VAL A 266 14.37 17.25 -0.54
C VAL A 266 13.24 18.09 0.05
N ASN A 267 13.03 19.31 -0.47
CA ASN A 267 12.01 20.27 0.00
C ASN A 267 12.07 20.63 1.51
N HIS A 268 13.24 20.52 2.13
CA HIS A 268 13.48 20.89 3.54
C HIS A 268 14.07 22.30 3.61
N LYS A 269 13.19 23.31 3.46
CA LYS A 269 13.60 24.72 3.35
C LYS A 269 13.89 25.39 4.69
N THR A 270 13.49 24.80 5.82
CA THR A 270 13.65 25.40 7.14
C THR A 270 14.45 24.52 8.08
N LEU A 271 15.16 25.17 9.01
CA LEU A 271 15.91 24.44 10.05
C LEU A 271 15.01 23.55 10.92
N GLU A 272 13.78 23.97 11.16
CA GLU A 272 12.78 23.21 11.91
C GLU A 272 12.47 21.88 11.19
N ASN A 273 12.15 21.93 9.91
CA ASN A 273 11.90 20.71 9.11
C ASN A 273 13.09 19.74 9.09
N ILE A 274 14.32 20.28 9.06
CA ILE A 274 15.53 19.45 9.09
C ILE A 274 15.71 18.80 10.46
N LYS A 275 15.45 19.52 11.55
CA LYS A 275 15.49 18.97 12.92
C LYS A 275 14.42 17.93 13.15
N ASP A 276 13.19 18.15 12.66
CA ASP A 276 12.13 17.16 12.77
C ASP A 276 12.48 15.86 12.04
N LEU A 277 13.08 15.97 10.86
CA LEU A 277 13.57 14.80 10.13
C LEU A 277 14.73 14.11 10.86
N GLU A 278 15.63 14.87 11.47
CA GLU A 278 16.74 14.32 12.27
C GLU A 278 16.20 13.47 13.44
N VAL A 279 15.22 13.96 14.19
CA VAL A 279 14.56 13.23 15.27
C VAL A 279 13.91 11.94 14.79
N GLN A 280 13.25 11.98 13.62
CA GLN A 280 12.65 10.80 13.01
C GLN A 280 13.72 9.78 12.62
N LEU A 281 14.78 10.20 11.93
CA LEU A 281 15.86 9.30 11.51
C LEU A 281 16.67 8.75 12.69
N ASP A 282 16.87 9.53 13.74
CA ASP A 282 17.49 9.06 14.98
C ASP A 282 16.64 7.94 15.61
N SER A 283 15.31 8.10 15.60
CA SER A 283 14.39 7.05 16.05
C SER A 283 14.46 5.80 15.17
N VAL A 284 14.53 5.93 13.84
CA VAL A 284 14.72 4.77 12.93
C VAL A 284 16.00 4.02 13.27
N VAL A 285 17.13 4.74 13.47
CA VAL A 285 18.44 4.13 13.76
C VAL A 285 18.46 3.46 15.13
N ASN A 286 17.87 4.10 16.15
CA ASN A 286 17.97 3.66 17.54
C ASN A 286 16.81 2.77 18.00
N LYS A 287 15.73 2.67 17.20
CA LYS A 287 14.57 1.80 17.45
C LYS A 287 14.38 0.79 16.32
N SER A 288 13.89 1.23 15.17
CA SER A 288 13.48 0.29 14.09
C SER A 288 14.62 -0.57 13.53
N LEU A 289 15.88 -0.09 13.57
CA LEU A 289 17.08 -0.82 13.15
C LEU A 289 17.89 -1.42 14.32
N ASN A 290 17.42 -1.26 15.55
CA ASN A 290 18.17 -1.68 16.73
C ASN A 290 17.73 -3.08 17.18
N LEU A 291 18.68 -4.02 17.21
CA LEU A 291 18.45 -5.41 17.65
C LEU A 291 18.00 -5.55 19.12
N ILE A 292 18.27 -4.53 19.96
CA ILE A 292 17.93 -4.56 21.39
C ILE A 292 16.55 -3.94 21.65
N TYR A 293 16.07 -3.10 20.73
CA TYR A 293 14.76 -2.45 20.88
C TYR A 293 13.64 -3.49 20.76
N ASN A 294 12.73 -3.45 21.73
CA ASN A 294 11.58 -4.36 21.78
C ASN A 294 10.32 -3.56 22.13
N GLU A 295 9.56 -3.20 21.12
CA GLU A 295 8.30 -2.48 21.23
C GLU A 295 7.21 -3.28 21.94
N ARG A 296 7.28 -4.63 21.89
CA ARG A 296 6.28 -5.50 22.53
C ARG A 296 6.26 -5.39 24.04
N LEU A 297 7.37 -4.97 24.65
CA LEU A 297 7.41 -4.65 26.10
C LEU A 297 6.50 -3.48 26.47
N LEU A 298 6.29 -2.52 25.54
CA LEU A 298 5.41 -1.37 25.77
C LEU A 298 3.93 -1.77 25.65
N ILE A 299 3.63 -2.68 24.74
CA ILE A 299 2.28 -3.27 24.55
C ILE A 299 2.00 -4.24 25.70
N GLY A 300 3.02 -5.02 26.09
CA GLY A 300 2.95 -5.99 27.18
C GLY A 300 2.34 -7.32 26.77
N ASP A 301 2.56 -7.72 25.50
CA ASP A 301 2.15 -9.00 24.94
C ASP A 301 3.33 -9.91 24.61
N ASN A 302 3.03 -11.16 24.27
CA ASN A 302 4.01 -12.12 23.78
C ASN A 302 3.95 -12.24 22.26
N PRO A 303 4.98 -11.80 21.49
CA PRO A 303 4.95 -11.84 20.03
C PRO A 303 5.04 -13.26 19.43
N THR A 304 5.27 -14.30 20.25
CA THR A 304 5.46 -15.68 19.77
C THR A 304 4.21 -16.53 19.83
N ILE A 305 3.10 -16.00 20.34
CA ILE A 305 1.82 -16.69 20.42
C ILE A 305 0.69 -15.77 19.96
N LEU A 306 -0.35 -16.37 19.37
CA LEU A 306 -1.59 -15.68 19.04
C LEU A 306 -2.48 -15.64 20.29
N GLU A 307 -2.59 -14.47 20.91
CA GLU A 307 -3.44 -14.23 22.07
C GLU A 307 -4.42 -13.10 21.77
N ILE A 308 -5.56 -13.10 22.43
CA ILE A 308 -6.63 -12.09 22.29
C ILE A 308 -6.44 -11.01 23.37
N GLY A 309 -6.94 -9.79 23.12
CA GLY A 309 -7.09 -8.74 24.13
C GLY A 309 -5.82 -7.91 24.43
N TYR A 310 -4.68 -8.16 23.77
CA TYR A 310 -3.56 -7.23 23.87
C TYR A 310 -3.81 -5.96 23.06
N GLY A 311 -3.15 -4.87 23.41
CA GLY A 311 -3.41 -3.58 22.79
C GLY A 311 -4.38 -2.75 23.63
N ASN A 312 -5.14 -1.86 22.99
CA ASN A 312 -6.20 -1.07 23.63
C ASN A 312 -7.25 -0.57 22.63
N ASN A 313 -8.34 0.00 23.15
CA ASN A 313 -9.48 0.50 22.38
C ASN A 313 -9.26 1.90 21.75
N ASN A 314 -8.09 2.52 21.91
CA ASN A 314 -7.86 3.85 21.40
C ASN A 314 -7.30 3.83 19.97
N VAL A 315 -8.19 3.97 19.00
CA VAL A 315 -7.87 3.97 17.56
C VAL A 315 -7.60 5.37 17.00
N SER A 316 -7.67 6.41 17.83
CA SER A 316 -7.55 7.83 17.42
C SER A 316 -6.57 8.62 18.27
N ASN A 317 -5.45 8.00 18.62
CA ASN A 317 -4.38 8.69 19.35
C ASN A 317 -3.77 9.82 18.52
N THR A 318 -3.46 10.92 19.20
CA THR A 318 -2.65 12.01 18.65
C THR A 318 -1.38 12.14 19.47
N ILE A 319 -0.22 12.22 18.81
CA ILE A 319 1.04 12.56 19.47
C ILE A 319 1.49 13.93 18.99
N LYS A 320 1.64 14.84 19.94
CA LYS A 320 2.11 16.20 19.69
C LYS A 320 3.55 16.14 19.15
N GLY A 321 3.81 16.72 17.98
CA GLY A 321 5.13 16.79 17.36
C GLY A 321 5.54 15.58 16.52
N VAL A 322 4.73 14.54 16.42
CA VAL A 322 4.90 13.47 15.42
C VAL A 322 3.94 13.74 14.26
N ARG A 323 4.46 13.74 13.04
CA ARG A 323 3.67 13.92 11.82
C ARG A 323 2.46 13.00 11.89
N THR A 324 1.33 13.53 11.65
CA THR A 324 -0.01 12.99 11.81
C THR A 324 -0.12 11.49 11.50
N ILE A 325 0.06 10.68 12.52
CA ILE A 325 -0.09 9.22 12.51
C ILE A 325 -1.52 8.83 12.11
N GLN A 326 -2.44 9.76 12.16
CA GLN A 326 -3.84 9.60 11.75
C GLN A 326 -4.05 9.84 10.24
N ASP A 327 -3.06 10.37 9.52
CA ASP A 327 -3.26 10.80 8.14
C ASP A 327 -3.61 9.63 7.22
N HIS A 328 -2.81 8.56 7.26
CA HIS A 328 -2.91 7.51 6.26
C HIS A 328 -4.24 6.76 6.33
N ASN A 329 -4.66 6.31 7.51
CA ASN A 329 -5.97 5.67 7.69
C ASN A 329 -7.12 6.64 7.35
N THR A 330 -7.01 7.92 7.73
CA THR A 330 -8.02 8.93 7.41
C THR A 330 -8.16 9.10 5.90
N MET A 331 -7.06 9.15 5.14
CA MET A 331 -7.07 9.21 3.68
C MET A 331 -7.73 7.97 3.04
N VAL A 332 -7.32 6.80 3.48
CA VAL A 332 -7.84 5.51 3.01
C VAL A 332 -9.35 5.40 3.31
N SER A 333 -9.73 5.71 4.54
CA SER A 333 -11.14 5.68 4.98
C SER A 333 -12.02 6.67 4.24
N GLY A 334 -11.49 7.87 3.93
CA GLY A 334 -12.21 8.89 3.15
C GLY A 334 -12.53 8.44 1.73
N ILE A 335 -11.59 7.77 1.05
CA ILE A 335 -11.83 7.22 -0.29
C ILE A 335 -13.01 6.22 -0.26
N ILE A 336 -13.07 5.37 0.75
CA ILE A 336 -14.15 4.38 0.89
C ILE A 336 -15.46 5.05 1.26
N ALA A 337 -15.45 5.92 2.28
CA ALA A 337 -16.61 6.25 3.10
C ALA A 337 -16.94 7.74 3.28
N ALA A 338 -16.15 8.67 2.74
CA ALA A 338 -16.44 10.08 2.90
C ALA A 338 -17.90 10.42 2.53
N ASN A 339 -18.52 11.27 3.32
CA ASN A 339 -19.95 11.54 3.25
C ASN A 339 -20.35 12.16 1.90
N ARG A 340 -21.24 11.49 1.17
CA ARG A 340 -21.68 11.91 -0.18
C ARG A 340 -22.78 12.99 -0.17
N THR A 341 -23.29 13.35 1.01
CA THR A 341 -24.51 14.20 1.15
C THR A 341 -24.31 15.48 1.96
N ASN A 342 -23.13 15.71 2.52
CA ASN A 342 -22.84 16.87 3.36
C ASN A 342 -22.32 18.09 2.55
N GLU A 343 -22.14 17.96 1.24
CA GLU A 343 -21.63 19.00 0.33
C GLU A 343 -20.24 19.54 0.70
N LYS A 344 -19.45 18.75 1.47
CA LYS A 344 -18.09 19.08 1.90
C LYS A 344 -17.07 18.16 1.23
N GLY A 345 -15.82 18.56 1.26
CA GLY A 345 -14.63 17.80 0.92
C GLY A 345 -14.74 16.90 -0.31
N ILE A 346 -14.85 15.58 -0.09
CA ILE A 346 -14.92 14.58 -1.14
C ILE A 346 -16.16 13.69 -1.00
N LYS A 347 -16.41 12.88 -2.04
CA LYS A 347 -17.46 11.86 -2.02
C LYS A 347 -16.82 10.48 -2.03
N GLY A 348 -16.93 9.73 -0.95
CA GLY A 348 -16.48 8.35 -0.87
C GLY A 348 -17.19 7.45 -1.88
N ILE A 349 -16.71 6.22 -2.04
CA ILE A 349 -17.31 5.29 -3.02
C ILE A 349 -18.71 4.87 -2.57
N LEU A 350 -18.92 4.65 -1.28
CA LEU A 350 -20.22 4.18 -0.75
C LEU A 350 -20.68 5.03 0.45
N GLN A 351 -21.92 5.55 0.40
CA GLN A 351 -22.51 6.35 1.48
C GLN A 351 -22.83 5.54 2.75
N ASN A 352 -23.38 4.36 2.60
CA ASN A 352 -23.88 3.55 3.72
C ASN A 352 -22.88 2.44 4.10
N VAL A 353 -21.66 2.83 4.37
CA VAL A 353 -20.57 1.95 4.81
C VAL A 353 -20.17 2.29 6.24
N LYS A 354 -19.68 1.32 6.98
CA LYS A 354 -19.10 1.50 8.30
C LYS A 354 -17.63 1.14 8.28
N ILE A 355 -16.78 2.10 8.55
CA ILE A 355 -15.34 1.91 8.68
C ILE A 355 -15.03 1.39 10.08
N MET A 356 -14.40 0.22 10.15
CA MET A 356 -13.87 -0.37 11.38
C MET A 356 -12.35 -0.17 11.37
N PRO A 357 -11.82 0.83 12.09
CA PRO A 357 -10.37 1.07 12.15
C PRO A 357 -9.68 0.06 13.05
N LEU A 358 -8.62 -0.56 12.53
CA LEU A 358 -7.78 -1.51 13.25
C LEU A 358 -6.31 -1.09 13.10
N ASN A 359 -5.69 -0.70 14.21
CA ASN A 359 -4.35 -0.13 14.17
C ASN A 359 -3.28 -1.18 14.37
N ILE A 360 -2.41 -1.34 13.37
CA ILE A 360 -1.24 -2.22 13.43
C ILE A 360 0.03 -1.56 12.90
N SER A 361 -0.11 -0.41 12.20
CA SER A 361 0.97 0.22 11.41
C SER A 361 1.52 1.46 12.09
N PRO A 362 2.49 1.33 13.03
CA PRO A 362 3.38 2.42 13.42
C PRO A 362 4.48 2.62 12.36
N SER A 363 5.46 3.46 12.64
CA SER A 363 6.67 3.50 11.80
C SER A 363 7.50 2.22 11.97
N GLY A 364 7.96 1.63 10.89
CA GLY A 364 8.60 0.30 10.84
C GLY A 364 7.69 -0.71 10.13
N ASP A 365 7.92 -2.01 10.34
CA ASP A 365 7.09 -3.04 9.70
C ASP A 365 6.03 -3.57 10.68
N GLU A 366 4.85 -3.88 10.17
CA GLU A 366 3.78 -4.55 10.90
C GLU A 366 4.22 -5.94 11.35
N HIS A 367 3.80 -6.37 12.54
CA HIS A 367 3.99 -7.74 12.99
C HIS A 367 2.98 -8.69 12.33
N ASP A 368 3.42 -9.87 11.92
CA ASP A 368 2.52 -10.91 11.38
C ASP A 368 1.43 -11.30 12.37
N LYS A 369 1.75 -11.28 13.68
CA LYS A 369 0.77 -11.45 14.76
C LYS A 369 -0.35 -10.42 14.68
N ASP A 370 0.01 -9.14 14.56
CA ASP A 370 -0.96 -8.03 14.55
C ASP A 370 -1.82 -8.09 13.27
N ILE A 371 -1.22 -8.42 12.12
CA ILE A 371 -1.96 -8.66 10.86
C ILE A 371 -2.99 -9.79 11.06
N THR A 372 -2.54 -10.92 11.61
CA THR A 372 -3.37 -12.11 11.85
C THR A 372 -4.54 -11.81 12.78
N MET A 373 -4.25 -11.16 13.91
CA MET A 373 -5.28 -10.87 14.92
C MET A 373 -6.25 -9.79 14.45
N ALA A 374 -5.79 -8.78 13.70
CA ALA A 374 -6.64 -7.76 13.12
C ALA A 374 -7.60 -8.34 12.06
N ILE A 375 -7.13 -9.28 11.23
CA ILE A 375 -8.00 -9.97 10.27
C ILE A 375 -9.06 -10.79 10.99
N ARG A 376 -8.69 -11.58 12.01
CA ARG A 376 -9.65 -12.37 12.81
C ARG A 376 -10.67 -11.46 13.49
N TYR A 377 -10.22 -10.43 14.20
CA TYR A 377 -11.10 -9.44 14.81
C TYR A 377 -12.10 -8.84 13.80
N ALA A 378 -11.62 -8.43 12.63
CA ALA A 378 -12.49 -7.86 11.59
C ALA A 378 -13.56 -8.85 11.12
N VAL A 379 -13.19 -10.11 10.92
CA VAL A 379 -14.11 -11.19 10.50
C VAL A 379 -15.16 -11.45 11.58
N ASP A 380 -14.73 -11.61 12.83
CA ASP A 380 -15.59 -11.93 13.97
C ASP A 380 -16.61 -10.81 14.25
N ASN A 381 -16.19 -9.55 14.01
CA ASN A 381 -17.05 -8.36 14.11
C ASN A 381 -17.81 -8.01 12.81
N GLY A 382 -17.93 -8.96 11.88
CA GLY A 382 -18.82 -8.89 10.72
C GLY A 382 -18.37 -8.03 9.55
N ALA A 383 -17.08 -7.70 9.43
CA ALA A 383 -16.54 -7.06 8.24
C ALA A 383 -16.78 -7.92 6.99
N LYS A 384 -17.10 -7.27 5.86
CA LYS A 384 -17.23 -7.92 4.55
C LYS A 384 -16.03 -7.67 3.67
N VAL A 385 -15.30 -6.59 3.92
CA VAL A 385 -14.08 -6.24 3.21
C VAL A 385 -13.04 -5.82 4.24
N ILE A 386 -11.81 -6.24 4.06
CA ILE A 386 -10.65 -5.80 4.82
C ILE A 386 -9.70 -5.11 3.88
N ASN A 387 -9.44 -3.84 4.12
CA ASN A 387 -8.47 -3.05 3.37
C ASN A 387 -7.12 -3.06 4.09
N MET A 388 -6.06 -3.42 3.37
CA MET A 388 -4.68 -3.50 3.84
C MET A 388 -3.79 -2.62 2.94
N SER A 389 -3.70 -1.33 3.28
CA SER A 389 -2.92 -0.36 2.51
C SER A 389 -1.44 -0.30 2.95
N PHE A 390 -0.85 -1.43 3.25
CA PHE A 390 0.53 -1.59 3.68
C PHE A 390 1.20 -2.80 3.03
N GLY A 391 2.51 -2.91 3.23
CA GLY A 391 3.29 -4.08 2.81
C GLY A 391 4.71 -4.03 3.34
N LYS A 392 5.33 -5.20 3.45
CA LYS A 392 6.70 -5.38 3.95
C LYS A 392 7.48 -6.39 3.13
N GLU A 393 8.81 -6.32 3.24
CA GLU A 393 9.75 -7.13 2.43
C GLU A 393 9.95 -8.55 2.99
N PHE A 394 9.63 -8.76 4.26
CA PHE A 394 9.84 -10.02 4.98
C PHE A 394 8.60 -10.40 5.78
N SER A 395 8.44 -11.69 6.07
CA SER A 395 7.43 -12.23 6.97
C SER A 395 8.06 -13.35 7.79
N MET A 396 8.01 -13.25 9.11
CA MET A 396 8.58 -14.22 10.03
C MET A 396 7.62 -15.37 10.33
N HIS A 397 6.31 -15.07 10.33
CA HIS A 397 5.21 -15.98 10.60
C HIS A 397 4.15 -15.90 9.47
N GLU A 398 4.60 -16.11 8.22
CA GLU A 398 3.73 -16.12 7.04
C GLU A 398 2.56 -17.12 7.20
N ASP A 399 2.81 -18.25 7.86
CA ASP A 399 1.82 -19.29 8.16
C ASP A 399 0.60 -18.75 8.93
N TRP A 400 0.80 -17.93 9.94
CA TRP A 400 -0.29 -17.31 10.71
C TRP A 400 -1.16 -16.39 9.83
N VAL A 401 -0.52 -15.60 8.99
CA VAL A 401 -1.21 -14.68 8.09
C VAL A 401 -2.02 -15.46 7.04
N LEU A 402 -1.44 -16.51 6.47
CA LEU A 402 -2.10 -17.35 5.48
C LEU A 402 -3.30 -18.12 6.07
N GLU A 403 -3.21 -18.57 7.33
CA GLU A 403 -4.36 -19.15 8.05
C GLU A 403 -5.48 -18.12 8.28
N ALA A 404 -5.13 -16.87 8.62
CA ALA A 404 -6.12 -15.81 8.75
C ALA A 404 -6.79 -15.47 7.40
N PHE A 405 -6.08 -15.59 6.28
CA PHE A 405 -6.68 -15.41 4.94
C PHE A 405 -7.72 -16.49 4.63
N LYS A 406 -7.42 -17.75 4.92
CA LYS A 406 -8.38 -18.86 4.78
C LYS A 406 -9.58 -18.66 5.69
N TYR A 407 -9.34 -18.25 6.95
CA TYR A 407 -10.41 -17.92 7.89
C TYR A 407 -11.35 -16.83 7.34
N ALA A 408 -10.80 -15.78 6.76
CA ALA A 408 -11.57 -14.73 6.11
C ALA A 408 -12.36 -15.25 4.89
N GLU A 409 -11.79 -16.16 4.08
CA GLU A 409 -12.47 -16.79 2.95
C GLU A 409 -13.67 -17.63 3.39
N GLU A 410 -13.50 -18.47 4.41
CA GLU A 410 -14.55 -19.30 4.99
C GLU A 410 -15.74 -18.47 5.50
N HIS A 411 -15.47 -17.24 5.97
CA HIS A 411 -16.49 -16.27 6.40
C HIS A 411 -16.98 -15.32 5.31
N ASN A 412 -16.58 -15.57 4.05
CA ASN A 412 -17.01 -14.78 2.90
C ASN A 412 -16.58 -13.30 2.99
N VAL A 413 -15.34 -13.05 3.42
CA VAL A 413 -14.71 -11.72 3.58
C VAL A 413 -13.62 -11.53 2.54
N LEU A 414 -13.62 -10.39 1.84
CA LEU A 414 -12.62 -10.01 0.83
C LEU A 414 -11.46 -9.28 1.48
N LEU A 415 -10.26 -9.67 1.11
CA LEU A 415 -9.00 -9.02 1.48
C LEU A 415 -8.48 -8.22 0.30
N VAL A 416 -8.24 -6.92 0.48
CA VAL A 416 -7.73 -6.03 -0.56
C VAL A 416 -6.43 -5.41 -0.08
N ARG A 417 -5.34 -5.63 -0.84
CA ARG A 417 -4.00 -5.16 -0.50
C ARG A 417 -3.45 -4.19 -1.54
N SER A 418 -2.67 -3.20 -1.11
CA SER A 418 -1.85 -2.37 -1.99
C SER A 418 -0.59 -3.13 -2.46
N ALA A 419 -0.17 -2.95 -3.71
CA ALA A 419 0.98 -3.66 -4.27
C ALA A 419 2.34 -3.20 -3.69
N GLY A 420 2.41 -1.96 -3.16
CA GLY A 420 3.63 -1.30 -2.71
C GLY A 420 4.13 -0.23 -3.67
N ASN A 421 5.11 0.59 -3.21
CA ASN A 421 5.54 1.82 -3.87
C ASN A 421 7.06 1.86 -4.14
N GLU A 422 7.67 0.71 -4.40
CA GLU A 422 9.11 0.56 -4.56
C GLU A 422 9.54 0.39 -6.03
N SER A 423 8.61 0.53 -6.99
CA SER A 423 8.85 0.32 -8.43
C SER A 423 9.34 -1.11 -8.75
N LEU A 424 8.93 -2.11 -7.97
CA LEU A 424 9.41 -3.47 -8.05
C LEU A 424 8.46 -4.38 -8.83
N ASN A 425 9.06 -5.33 -9.56
CA ASN A 425 8.33 -6.48 -10.06
C ASN A 425 8.13 -7.51 -8.93
N VAL A 426 6.91 -7.61 -8.40
CA VAL A 426 6.57 -8.51 -7.28
C VAL A 426 6.40 -9.98 -7.70
N ASP A 427 6.52 -10.31 -8.99
CA ASP A 427 6.71 -11.69 -9.45
C ASP A 427 8.15 -12.18 -9.21
N LYS A 428 9.09 -11.24 -9.00
CA LYS A 428 10.53 -11.51 -8.80
C LYS A 428 11.03 -11.11 -7.42
N ASN A 429 10.33 -10.21 -6.75
CA ASN A 429 10.70 -9.67 -5.44
C ASN A 429 9.60 -10.02 -4.45
N GLU A 430 9.99 -10.52 -3.30
CA GLU A 430 9.05 -10.87 -2.24
C GLU A 430 8.42 -9.59 -1.65
N SER A 431 7.11 -9.66 -1.43
CA SER A 431 6.32 -8.60 -0.83
C SER A 431 5.15 -9.21 -0.07
N PHE A 432 5.01 -8.90 1.20
CA PHE A 432 4.03 -9.47 2.13
C PHE A 432 3.06 -8.39 2.65
N PRO A 433 1.85 -8.78 3.08
CA PRO A 433 1.26 -10.13 3.02
C PRO A 433 0.88 -10.53 1.59
N ARG A 434 0.81 -11.81 1.29
CA ARG A 434 0.46 -12.34 -0.04
C ARG A 434 -0.25 -13.70 0.08
N ASP A 435 -1.03 -14.08 -0.92
CA ASP A 435 -1.78 -15.34 -0.95
C ASP A 435 -1.06 -16.49 -1.69
N ILE A 436 0.10 -16.23 -2.27
CA ILE A 436 1.00 -17.26 -2.77
C ILE A 436 2.11 -17.46 -1.73
N PRO A 437 2.14 -18.60 -1.02
CA PRO A 437 3.13 -18.86 0.00
C PRO A 437 4.56 -18.78 -0.55
N LEU A 438 5.51 -18.46 0.29
CA LEU A 438 6.91 -18.40 -0.07
C LEU A 438 7.38 -19.77 -0.61
N GLY A 439 7.91 -19.77 -1.84
CA GLY A 439 8.24 -21.00 -2.56
C GLY A 439 7.05 -21.72 -3.20
N GLY A 440 5.83 -21.25 -3.00
CA GLY A 440 4.61 -21.76 -3.65
C GLY A 440 4.43 -21.25 -5.08
N LEU A 441 3.56 -21.91 -5.84
CA LEU A 441 3.26 -21.58 -7.22
C LEU A 441 1.78 -21.18 -7.44
N LYS A 442 0.94 -21.29 -6.39
CA LYS A 442 -0.51 -21.06 -6.49
C LYS A 442 -1.04 -20.26 -5.31
N GLU A 443 -2.05 -19.47 -5.58
CA GLU A 443 -2.89 -18.84 -4.57
C GLU A 443 -3.50 -19.92 -3.65
N ILE A 444 -3.53 -19.64 -2.35
CA ILE A 444 -4.10 -20.56 -1.35
C ILE A 444 -5.55 -20.25 -1.00
N CYS A 445 -6.05 -19.08 -1.44
CA CYS A 445 -7.39 -18.60 -1.19
C CYS A 445 -7.92 -17.78 -2.37
N GLY A 446 -9.24 -17.74 -2.52
CA GLY A 446 -9.93 -17.04 -3.61
C GLY A 446 -10.46 -15.66 -3.23
N ASN A 447 -10.09 -15.12 -2.06
CA ASN A 447 -10.63 -13.90 -1.48
C ASN A 447 -9.61 -12.75 -1.35
N PHE A 448 -8.45 -12.83 -1.99
CA PHE A 448 -7.38 -11.85 -1.88
C PHE A 448 -7.15 -11.13 -3.21
N ILE A 449 -7.00 -9.80 -3.18
CA ILE A 449 -6.74 -8.97 -4.38
C ILE A 449 -5.59 -7.99 -4.09
N THR A 450 -4.57 -7.95 -4.95
CA THR A 450 -3.46 -6.99 -4.91
C THR A 450 -3.62 -5.90 -5.96
N ILE A 451 -3.49 -4.61 -5.55
CA ILE A 451 -3.84 -3.45 -6.35
C ILE A 451 -2.62 -2.57 -6.65
N GLY A 452 -2.33 -2.37 -7.96
CA GLY A 452 -1.37 -1.40 -8.47
C GLY A 452 -1.98 0.00 -8.66
N SER A 453 -1.13 1.00 -8.84
CA SER A 453 -1.51 2.41 -8.97
C SER A 453 -1.46 2.93 -10.40
N SER A 454 -2.55 3.55 -10.88
CA SER A 454 -2.60 4.29 -12.15
C SER A 454 -2.71 5.81 -11.93
N THR A 455 -2.38 6.57 -12.97
CA THR A 455 -2.47 8.04 -13.02
C THR A 455 -3.66 8.50 -13.87
N HIS A 456 -3.93 9.80 -13.86
CA HIS A 456 -4.94 10.43 -14.71
C HIS A 456 -4.52 10.56 -16.19
N LYS A 457 -3.27 10.24 -16.55
CA LYS A 457 -2.72 10.42 -17.89
C LYS A 457 -2.80 9.10 -18.66
N LEU A 458 -3.54 9.06 -19.74
CA LEU A 458 -3.63 7.88 -20.61
C LEU A 458 -2.53 7.91 -21.69
N ASP A 459 -1.28 7.88 -21.25
CA ASP A 459 -0.07 7.85 -22.08
C ASP A 459 0.95 6.85 -21.52
N SER A 460 2.19 6.97 -21.90
CA SER A 460 3.26 6.10 -21.39
C SER A 460 3.49 6.23 -19.86
N THR A 461 2.95 7.24 -19.19
CA THR A 461 3.02 7.47 -17.73
C THR A 461 1.74 7.06 -17.00
N PHE A 462 0.88 6.27 -17.64
CA PHE A 462 -0.41 5.83 -17.10
C PHE A 462 -0.26 4.99 -15.81
N VAL A 463 0.76 4.14 -15.73
CA VAL A 463 1.13 3.48 -14.48
C VAL A 463 2.01 4.42 -13.66
N SER A 464 1.68 4.58 -12.37
CA SER A 464 2.49 5.40 -11.46
C SER A 464 3.92 4.86 -11.38
N ASP A 465 4.91 5.72 -11.49
CA ASP A 465 6.34 5.37 -11.56
C ASP A 465 6.86 4.63 -10.32
N TYR A 466 6.22 4.88 -9.17
CA TYR A 466 6.51 4.20 -7.91
C TYR A 466 5.78 2.84 -7.76
N SER A 467 4.73 2.57 -8.55
CA SER A 467 3.89 1.38 -8.33
C SER A 467 4.67 0.08 -8.48
N ASN A 468 4.54 -0.81 -7.52
CA ASN A 468 4.88 -2.20 -7.76
C ASN A 468 3.94 -2.80 -8.81
N TYR A 469 4.43 -3.78 -9.55
CA TYR A 469 3.73 -4.46 -10.64
C TYR A 469 4.12 -5.93 -10.72
N GLY A 470 3.32 -6.74 -11.41
CA GLY A 470 3.62 -8.16 -11.61
C GLY A 470 2.48 -8.84 -12.35
N LYS A 471 2.81 -9.63 -13.37
CA LYS A 471 1.82 -10.33 -14.21
C LYS A 471 1.03 -11.38 -13.44
N ASN A 472 1.63 -11.93 -12.38
CA ASN A 472 1.04 -12.99 -11.58
C ASN A 472 0.57 -12.53 -10.20
N ASN A 473 1.27 -11.56 -9.59
CA ASN A 473 1.07 -11.16 -8.19
C ASN A 473 0.43 -9.76 -8.00
N VAL A 474 0.09 -9.07 -9.10
CA VAL A 474 -0.78 -7.88 -9.07
C VAL A 474 -2.03 -8.21 -9.87
N ASP A 475 -3.19 -8.12 -9.26
CA ASP A 475 -4.45 -8.53 -9.90
C ASP A 475 -5.00 -7.47 -10.83
N LEU A 476 -5.00 -6.20 -10.38
CA LEU A 476 -5.70 -5.09 -11.03
C LEU A 476 -4.99 -3.77 -10.72
N PHE A 477 -5.20 -2.76 -11.56
CA PHE A 477 -4.83 -1.38 -11.25
C PHE A 477 -6.06 -0.56 -10.85
N ALA A 478 -5.83 0.48 -10.04
CA ALA A 478 -6.82 1.51 -9.76
C ALA A 478 -6.14 2.88 -9.61
N PRO A 479 -6.88 4.01 -9.70
CA PRO A 479 -6.32 5.33 -9.47
C PRO A 479 -5.62 5.46 -8.12
N GLY A 480 -4.35 5.86 -8.13
CA GLY A 480 -3.56 6.07 -6.92
C GLY A 480 -2.61 7.27 -7.04
N GLY A 481 -2.51 7.89 -8.25
CA GLY A 481 -1.67 9.05 -8.48
C GLY A 481 -2.42 10.38 -8.28
N LYS A 482 -1.96 11.27 -7.39
CA LYS A 482 -2.58 12.57 -7.11
C LYS A 482 -4.06 12.48 -6.71
N ILE A 483 -4.37 11.62 -5.75
CA ILE A 483 -5.72 11.43 -5.22
C ILE A 483 -6.00 12.47 -4.15
N TYR A 484 -7.01 13.33 -4.37
CA TYR A 484 -7.51 14.27 -3.38
C TYR A 484 -8.47 13.55 -2.43
N THR A 485 -8.17 13.61 -1.12
CA THR A 485 -8.90 12.87 -0.08
C THR A 485 -8.86 13.57 1.27
N THR A 486 -9.59 13.04 2.25
CA THR A 486 -9.55 13.46 3.64
C THR A 486 -8.15 13.32 4.23
N SER A 487 -7.80 14.13 5.22
CA SER A 487 -6.52 14.11 5.93
C SER A 487 -6.77 14.47 7.40
N ALA A 488 -5.89 14.03 8.29
CA ALA A 488 -6.05 14.29 9.71
C ALA A 488 -6.19 15.79 10.05
N SER A 489 -6.68 16.07 11.25
CA SER A 489 -6.98 17.42 11.73
C SER A 489 -8.07 18.13 10.89
N ASN A 490 -9.07 17.35 10.48
CA ASN A 490 -10.22 17.84 9.70
C ASN A 490 -9.81 18.60 8.44
N SER A 491 -8.85 18.05 7.68
CA SER A 491 -8.29 18.68 6.48
C SER A 491 -8.38 17.76 5.26
N TYR A 492 -7.98 18.28 4.10
CA TYR A 492 -7.98 17.58 2.82
C TYR A 492 -6.67 17.83 2.10
N LYS A 493 -6.13 16.81 1.44
CA LYS A 493 -4.92 16.96 0.62
C LYS A 493 -4.93 16.01 -0.57
N SER A 494 -4.05 16.29 -1.53
CA SER A 494 -3.71 15.32 -2.59
C SER A 494 -2.48 14.53 -2.18
N ASP A 495 -2.55 13.22 -2.37
CA ASP A 495 -1.42 12.32 -2.13
C ASP A 495 -1.36 11.25 -3.22
N SER A 496 -0.29 10.44 -3.23
CA SER A 496 -0.08 9.38 -4.22
C SER A 496 0.44 8.12 -3.55
N GLY A 497 -0.09 6.97 -3.97
CA GLY A 497 0.34 5.67 -3.46
C GLY A 497 -0.61 4.56 -3.90
N THR A 498 -0.09 3.35 -4.00
CA THR A 498 -0.93 2.13 -4.14
C THR A 498 -1.87 1.97 -2.95
N SER A 499 -1.51 2.57 -1.80
CA SER A 499 -2.36 2.67 -0.61
C SER A 499 -3.67 3.42 -0.83
N LEU A 500 -3.73 4.32 -1.83
CA LEU A 500 -4.94 5.05 -2.22
C LEU A 500 -5.70 4.36 -3.35
N ALA A 501 -5.06 3.44 -4.06
CA ALA A 501 -5.68 2.60 -5.08
C ALA A 501 -6.47 1.43 -4.47
N ALA A 502 -5.93 0.77 -3.44
CA ALA A 502 -6.59 -0.35 -2.75
C ALA A 502 -7.98 0.00 -2.19
N PRO A 503 -8.19 1.13 -1.50
CA PRO A 503 -9.51 1.50 -0.99
C PRO A 503 -10.54 1.77 -2.09
N MET A 504 -10.15 2.08 -3.32
CA MET A 504 -11.06 2.16 -4.46
C MET A 504 -11.73 0.81 -4.73
N VAL A 505 -10.94 -0.27 -4.65
CA VAL A 505 -11.43 -1.64 -4.82
C VAL A 505 -12.23 -2.09 -3.60
N SER A 506 -11.77 -1.79 -2.40
CA SER A 506 -12.48 -2.10 -1.14
C SER A 506 -13.87 -1.46 -1.11
N GLY A 507 -13.97 -0.18 -1.47
CA GLY A 507 -15.25 0.53 -1.58
C GLY A 507 -16.15 -0.04 -2.67
N THR A 508 -15.58 -0.46 -3.81
CA THR A 508 -16.34 -1.07 -4.91
C THR A 508 -16.91 -2.43 -4.50
N ALA A 509 -16.14 -3.27 -3.82
CA ALA A 509 -16.63 -4.54 -3.28
C ALA A 509 -17.77 -4.34 -2.28
N ALA A 510 -17.62 -3.38 -1.36
CA ALA A 510 -18.67 -3.00 -0.42
C ALA A 510 -19.92 -2.48 -1.14
N LEU A 511 -19.76 -1.69 -2.20
CA LEU A 511 -20.86 -1.22 -3.04
C LEU A 511 -21.58 -2.39 -3.71
N ILE A 512 -20.86 -3.36 -4.26
CA ILE A 512 -21.44 -4.56 -4.86
C ILE A 512 -22.29 -5.30 -3.82
N TRP A 513 -21.77 -5.62 -2.65
CA TRP A 513 -22.54 -6.33 -1.63
C TRP A 513 -23.71 -5.54 -1.06
N SER A 514 -23.64 -4.22 -1.04
CA SER A 514 -24.78 -3.39 -0.61
C SER A 514 -26.01 -3.56 -1.52
N TYR A 515 -25.82 -3.84 -2.80
CA TYR A 515 -26.90 -4.08 -3.77
C TYR A 515 -27.18 -5.57 -4.02
N TYR A 516 -26.17 -6.43 -3.91
CA TYR A 516 -26.23 -7.86 -4.27
C TYR A 516 -25.67 -8.74 -3.14
N PRO A 517 -26.33 -8.79 -1.96
CA PRO A 517 -25.78 -9.45 -0.76
C PRO A 517 -25.65 -10.97 -0.87
N ASN A 518 -26.23 -11.60 -1.89
CA ASN A 518 -26.18 -13.04 -2.14
C ASN A 518 -24.93 -13.49 -2.92
N LEU A 519 -24.07 -12.58 -3.32
CA LEU A 519 -22.81 -12.91 -4.00
C LEU A 519 -21.78 -13.42 -3.00
N THR A 520 -21.02 -14.45 -3.40
CA THR A 520 -19.87 -14.95 -2.62
C THR A 520 -18.66 -14.07 -2.80
N VAL A 521 -17.68 -14.20 -1.93
CA VAL A 521 -16.41 -13.45 -2.02
C VAL A 521 -15.69 -13.72 -3.34
N THR A 522 -15.63 -14.98 -3.77
CA THR A 522 -15.01 -15.38 -5.03
C THR A 522 -15.72 -14.75 -6.23
N GLU A 523 -17.06 -14.68 -6.20
CA GLU A 523 -17.82 -14.01 -7.27
C GLU A 523 -17.57 -12.51 -7.30
N VAL A 524 -17.47 -11.85 -6.13
CA VAL A 524 -17.17 -10.41 -6.07
C VAL A 524 -15.75 -10.13 -6.58
N LYS A 525 -14.74 -10.94 -6.16
CA LYS A 525 -13.38 -10.87 -6.73
C LYS A 525 -13.42 -10.99 -8.25
N GLN A 526 -14.07 -12.03 -8.77
CA GLN A 526 -14.16 -12.29 -10.20
C GLN A 526 -14.86 -11.15 -10.96
N ILE A 527 -15.97 -10.64 -10.42
CA ILE A 527 -16.70 -9.49 -11.01
C ILE A 527 -15.78 -8.27 -11.13
N ILE A 528 -15.02 -7.94 -10.09
CA ILE A 528 -14.11 -6.80 -10.11
C ILE A 528 -13.01 -6.97 -11.16
N LEU A 529 -12.41 -8.15 -11.26
CA LEU A 529 -11.34 -8.43 -12.21
C LEU A 529 -11.84 -8.47 -13.67
N GLU A 530 -12.99 -9.08 -13.91
CA GLU A 530 -13.55 -9.22 -15.27
C GLU A 530 -14.09 -7.91 -15.83
N SER A 531 -14.71 -7.07 -14.98
CA SER A 531 -15.37 -5.83 -15.40
C SER A 531 -14.43 -4.64 -15.57
N GLY A 532 -13.17 -4.75 -15.17
CA GLY A 532 -12.20 -3.66 -15.31
C GLY A 532 -12.04 -3.20 -16.77
N THR A 533 -11.68 -1.93 -16.95
CA THR A 533 -11.40 -1.35 -18.27
C THR A 533 -10.02 -1.75 -18.76
N ALA A 534 -9.95 -2.33 -19.96
CA ALA A 534 -8.70 -2.65 -20.65
C ALA A 534 -8.25 -1.46 -21.51
N TYR A 535 -6.95 -1.14 -21.46
CA TYR A 535 -6.33 -0.10 -22.29
C TYR A 535 -5.25 -0.72 -23.18
N ASP A 536 -5.34 -0.52 -24.49
CA ASP A 536 -4.35 -0.99 -25.47
C ASP A 536 -3.29 0.11 -25.69
N ILE A 537 -2.44 0.28 -24.69
CA ILE A 537 -1.35 1.27 -24.69
C ILE A 537 -0.05 0.65 -24.23
N GLU A 538 1.06 1.24 -24.68
CA GLU A 538 2.38 0.97 -24.13
C GLU A 538 2.69 1.95 -23.01
N VAL A 539 3.15 1.42 -21.88
CA VAL A 539 3.47 2.19 -20.68
C VAL A 539 4.92 1.97 -20.24
N LEU A 540 5.48 2.95 -19.58
CA LEU A 540 6.78 2.81 -18.91
C LEU A 540 6.66 1.77 -17.78
N VAL A 541 7.61 0.86 -17.72
CA VAL A 541 7.74 -0.08 -16.60
C VAL A 541 8.29 0.68 -15.40
N PRO A 542 7.61 0.70 -14.25
CA PRO A 542 8.16 1.34 -13.05
C PRO A 542 9.56 0.80 -12.71
N GLY A 543 10.53 1.70 -12.46
CA GLY A 543 11.94 1.32 -12.22
C GLY A 543 12.68 0.70 -13.40
N GLY A 544 12.09 0.67 -14.60
CA GLY A 544 12.63 -0.02 -15.78
C GLY A 544 13.48 0.83 -16.72
N GLU A 545 14.05 1.95 -16.25
CA GLU A 545 15.00 2.80 -17.02
C GLU A 545 14.51 3.17 -18.44
N GLY A 546 13.23 3.49 -18.59
CA GLY A 546 12.62 3.86 -19.86
C GLY A 546 12.08 2.71 -20.70
N LYS A 547 12.16 1.47 -20.23
CA LYS A 547 11.55 0.31 -20.89
C LYS A 547 10.03 0.46 -20.96
N LYS A 548 9.45 0.20 -22.13
CA LYS A 548 7.99 0.15 -22.34
C LYS A 548 7.51 -1.27 -22.59
N VAL A 549 6.30 -1.56 -22.11
CA VAL A 549 5.57 -2.80 -22.34
C VAL A 549 4.09 -2.48 -22.52
N LYS A 550 3.29 -3.42 -23.02
CA LYS A 550 1.84 -3.29 -23.00
C LYS A 550 1.34 -3.19 -21.56
N PHE A 551 0.41 -2.30 -21.28
CA PHE A 551 -0.21 -2.16 -19.96
C PHE A 551 -0.73 -3.50 -19.42
N SER A 552 -1.28 -4.34 -20.29
CA SER A 552 -1.79 -5.67 -19.95
C SER A 552 -0.74 -6.65 -19.40
N GLU A 553 0.55 -6.35 -19.52
CA GLU A 553 1.64 -7.20 -18.99
C GLU A 553 1.99 -6.91 -17.52
N LEU A 554 1.44 -5.83 -16.95
CA LEU A 554 1.84 -5.36 -15.61
C LEU A 554 0.93 -5.86 -14.49
N SER A 555 -0.21 -6.52 -14.82
CA SER A 555 -1.07 -7.20 -13.83
C SER A 555 -1.76 -8.41 -14.43
N LYS A 556 -2.35 -9.24 -13.58
CA LYS A 556 -3.07 -10.48 -13.95
C LYS A 556 -4.23 -10.19 -14.90
N SER A 557 -5.10 -9.24 -14.54
CA SER A 557 -6.24 -8.84 -15.40
C SER A 557 -5.82 -7.96 -16.57
N GLY A 558 -4.71 -7.20 -16.44
CA GLY A 558 -4.33 -6.18 -17.41
C GLY A 558 -5.33 -5.03 -17.53
N LYS A 559 -6.05 -4.72 -16.46
CA LYS A 559 -7.18 -3.78 -16.46
C LYS A 559 -7.09 -2.79 -15.31
N VAL A 560 -7.88 -1.71 -15.41
CA VAL A 560 -8.14 -0.74 -14.33
C VAL A 560 -9.57 -0.93 -13.82
N LEU A 561 -9.78 -0.76 -12.53
CA LEU A 561 -11.08 -0.83 -11.87
C LEU A 561 -12.15 -0.01 -12.62
N ASN A 562 -13.33 -0.59 -12.81
CA ASN A 562 -14.51 0.08 -13.38
C ASN A 562 -15.75 -0.25 -12.53
N VAL A 563 -16.20 0.70 -11.75
CA VAL A 563 -17.34 0.53 -10.83
C VAL A 563 -18.65 0.31 -11.60
N TYR A 564 -18.86 1.06 -12.70
CA TYR A 564 -20.09 0.95 -13.46
C TYR A 564 -20.27 -0.45 -14.05
N ASP A 565 -19.24 -0.95 -14.73
CA ASP A 565 -19.28 -2.28 -15.35
C ASP A 565 -19.31 -3.39 -14.30
N ALA A 566 -18.64 -3.20 -13.15
CA ALA A 566 -18.69 -4.13 -12.03
C ALA A 566 -20.11 -4.27 -11.48
N MET A 567 -20.81 -3.17 -11.30
CA MET A 567 -22.20 -3.17 -10.83
C MET A 567 -23.18 -3.78 -11.83
N GLU A 568 -23.01 -3.56 -13.14
CA GLU A 568 -23.82 -4.18 -14.18
C GLU A 568 -23.54 -5.69 -14.28
N LEU A 569 -22.29 -6.12 -14.14
CA LEU A 569 -21.95 -7.55 -14.11
C LEU A 569 -22.50 -8.22 -12.84
N ALA A 570 -22.33 -7.59 -11.68
CA ALA A 570 -22.88 -8.08 -10.41
C ALA A 570 -24.40 -8.28 -10.47
N LYS A 571 -25.12 -7.37 -11.11
CA LYS A 571 -26.57 -7.48 -11.35
C LYS A 571 -26.91 -8.71 -12.20
N LYS A 572 -26.12 -9.00 -13.24
CA LYS A 572 -26.31 -10.18 -14.11
C LYS A 572 -26.05 -11.48 -13.35
N VAL A 573 -24.93 -11.56 -12.60
CA VAL A 573 -24.54 -12.75 -11.81
C VAL A 573 -25.58 -13.00 -10.71
N SER A 574 -25.95 -11.97 -9.95
CA SER A 574 -26.95 -12.09 -8.86
C SER A 574 -28.35 -12.54 -9.35
N LYS A 575 -28.73 -12.21 -10.60
CA LYS A 575 -30.00 -12.68 -11.19
C LYS A 575 -30.01 -14.17 -11.53
N LYS A 576 -28.86 -14.74 -11.90
CA LYS A 576 -28.73 -16.17 -12.22
C LYS A 576 -28.87 -17.08 -10.99
N LYS A 577 -28.75 -16.52 -9.78
CA LYS A 577 -28.88 -17.22 -8.50
C LYS A 577 -30.32 -17.22 -7.93
N ARG A 578 -31.23 -16.51 -8.54
CA ARG A 578 -32.65 -16.49 -8.21
C ARG A 578 -33.41 -17.47 -9.08
#